data_979f8d084ff48e1c3c67e4099e528f00
#
_entry.id   979f8d084ff48e1c3c67e4099e528f00
#
_cell.length_a   1.000
_cell.length_b   1.000
_cell.length_c   1.000
_cell.angle_alpha   90.00
_cell.angle_beta   90.00
_cell.angle_gamma   90.00
#
_symmetry.space_group_name_H-M   'P 1'
#
loop_
_entity.id
_entity.type
_entity.pdbx_description
1 polymer ?
#
loop_
_entity_poly.entity_id
_entity_poly.type
_entity_poly.pdbx_seq_one_letter_code
_entity_poly.pdbx_strand_id
1 'polypeptide(L)'
;MVKSENSERGQIGSKKQLAVLLSKLKGFNEAKVRIEQYTTDPEIAAEVLWTAFMNGDIGKVSVDLGCGSGILGIGLLILGGEMVYFVDFDKDAIEIAKLNLEKAKSEYKVEGEAIWVLGDAANFNEKVCLVVQNPPFGVKVRNADRLFLKKAFEAGDTIYSFHKSGSRQFIEAFSRENGFEITNIMDFKFPLKATMSFHSRRIKRINVSCFRIERIN
;
A
#
# COMPACT_ATOMS: atom_id res chain seq x y z
N MET A 1 -2.01 -17.34 -37.92
CA MET A 1 -3.18 -17.24 -37.00
C MET A 1 -2.66 -17.34 -35.59
N VAL A 2 -2.34 -16.18 -34.97
CA VAL A 2 -1.99 -16.12 -33.54
C VAL A 2 -3.31 -15.95 -32.80
N LYS A 3 -3.77 -17.02 -32.15
CA LYS A 3 -4.95 -16.96 -31.27
C LYS A 3 -4.59 -16.07 -30.09
N SER A 4 -5.43 -15.08 -29.85
CA SER A 4 -5.32 -14.13 -28.76
C SER A 4 -5.38 -14.87 -27.41
N GLU A 5 -4.25 -15.02 -26.72
CA GLU A 5 -4.14 -15.54 -25.35
C GLU A 5 -4.76 -14.62 -24.28
N ASN A 6 -5.44 -13.56 -24.70
CA ASN A 6 -5.96 -12.51 -23.80
C ASN A 6 -7.39 -12.74 -23.27
N SER A 7 -8.05 -13.88 -23.63
CA SER A 7 -9.46 -14.11 -23.25
C SER A 7 -9.67 -14.92 -21.95
N GLU A 8 -8.62 -15.42 -21.29
CA GLU A 8 -8.76 -16.33 -20.14
C GLU A 8 -8.32 -15.72 -18.77
N ARG A 9 -7.80 -14.50 -18.74
CA ARG A 9 -7.37 -13.91 -17.48
C ARG A 9 -8.57 -13.40 -16.67
N GLY A 10 -8.69 -13.84 -15.41
CA GLY A 10 -9.80 -13.52 -14.53
C GLY A 10 -9.89 -12.03 -14.20
N GLN A 11 -11.11 -11.52 -14.04
CA GLN A 11 -11.36 -10.23 -13.41
C GLN A 11 -11.67 -10.44 -11.93
N ILE A 12 -11.24 -9.51 -11.08
CA ILE A 12 -11.59 -9.53 -9.66
C ILE A 12 -13.02 -9.02 -9.48
N GLY A 13 -13.91 -9.91 -9.07
CA GLY A 13 -15.32 -9.59 -8.80
C GLY A 13 -15.67 -9.48 -7.31
N SER A 14 -14.71 -9.68 -6.40
CA SER A 14 -14.97 -9.60 -4.96
C SER A 14 -13.71 -9.33 -4.14
N LYS A 15 -13.90 -8.74 -2.97
CA LYS A 15 -12.84 -8.55 -1.97
C LYS A 15 -12.11 -9.86 -1.61
N LYS A 16 -12.85 -10.97 -1.48
CA LYS A 16 -12.28 -12.27 -1.17
C LYS A 16 -11.32 -12.77 -2.26
N GLN A 17 -11.68 -12.59 -3.52
CA GLN A 17 -10.80 -12.94 -4.64
C GLN A 17 -9.53 -12.09 -4.63
N LEU A 18 -9.65 -10.78 -4.34
CA LEU A 18 -8.50 -9.89 -4.17
C LEU A 18 -7.58 -10.36 -3.04
N ALA A 19 -8.13 -10.69 -1.87
CA ALA A 19 -7.36 -11.20 -0.74
C ALA A 19 -6.59 -12.50 -1.10
N VAL A 20 -7.24 -13.44 -1.78
CA VAL A 20 -6.62 -14.69 -2.25
C VAL A 20 -5.48 -14.40 -3.23
N LEU A 21 -5.66 -13.47 -4.17
CA LEU A 21 -4.58 -13.05 -5.07
C LEU A 21 -3.40 -12.48 -4.30
N LEU A 22 -3.68 -11.47 -3.46
CA LEU A 22 -2.65 -10.77 -2.69
C LEU A 22 -1.88 -11.72 -1.75
N SER A 23 -2.52 -12.77 -1.24
CA SER A 23 -1.88 -13.79 -0.39
C SER A 23 -0.84 -14.65 -1.11
N LYS A 24 -0.90 -14.71 -2.44
CA LYS A 24 0.07 -15.44 -3.27
C LYS A 24 1.32 -14.62 -3.59
N LEU A 25 1.30 -13.31 -3.34
CA LEU A 25 2.45 -12.44 -3.57
C LEU A 25 3.57 -12.74 -2.57
N LYS A 26 4.80 -12.67 -3.04
CA LYS A 26 5.98 -12.89 -2.18
C LYS A 26 6.15 -11.71 -1.23
N GLY A 27 6.27 -12.01 0.05
CA GLY A 27 6.77 -11.06 1.03
C GLY A 27 8.31 -11.02 1.05
N PHE A 28 8.87 -10.34 2.04
CA PHE A 28 10.32 -10.34 2.26
C PHE A 28 10.76 -11.68 2.87
N ASN A 29 11.79 -12.34 2.28
CA ASN A 29 12.39 -13.55 2.84
C ASN A 29 13.12 -13.23 4.15
N GLU A 30 13.81 -12.09 4.20
CA GLU A 30 14.47 -11.52 5.38
C GLU A 30 14.06 -10.07 5.51
N ALA A 31 13.02 -9.81 6.31
CA ALA A 31 12.61 -8.43 6.57
C ALA A 31 13.75 -7.66 7.26
N LYS A 32 14.13 -6.53 6.68
CA LYS A 32 15.16 -5.66 7.27
C LYS A 32 14.57 -4.97 8.51
N VAL A 33 14.67 -5.64 9.66
CA VAL A 33 14.11 -5.18 10.96
C VAL A 33 14.56 -3.76 11.33
N ARG A 34 15.74 -3.33 10.85
CA ARG A 34 16.26 -1.97 11.13
C ARG A 34 15.41 -0.85 10.53
N ILE A 35 14.71 -1.12 9.42
CA ILE A 35 13.87 -0.14 8.70
C ILE A 35 12.39 -0.46 8.82
N GLU A 36 12.00 -1.30 9.79
CA GLU A 36 10.60 -1.69 10.03
C GLU A 36 9.91 -2.23 8.77
N GLN A 37 10.65 -3.01 7.94
CA GLN A 37 10.09 -3.65 6.76
C GLN A 37 9.18 -4.81 7.16
N TYR A 38 7.89 -4.69 6.90
CA TYR A 38 6.93 -5.79 6.97
C TYR A 38 5.92 -5.66 5.85
N THR A 39 5.54 -6.80 5.31
CA THR A 39 4.51 -6.86 4.28
C THR A 39 3.14 -6.59 4.91
N THR A 40 2.34 -5.74 4.30
CA THR A 40 0.93 -5.57 4.67
C THR A 40 0.21 -6.91 4.58
N ASP A 41 -0.61 -7.24 5.59
CA ASP A 41 -1.40 -8.45 5.57
C ASP A 41 -2.36 -8.46 4.36
N PRO A 42 -2.44 -9.55 3.58
CA PRO A 42 -3.23 -9.58 2.35
C PRO A 42 -4.73 -9.34 2.55
N GLU A 43 -5.31 -9.79 3.65
CA GLU A 43 -6.73 -9.56 3.93
C GLU A 43 -6.99 -8.10 4.29
N ILE A 44 -6.08 -7.50 5.06
CA ILE A 44 -6.13 -6.08 5.41
C ILE A 44 -5.92 -5.21 4.16
N ALA A 45 -4.94 -5.54 3.32
CA ALA A 45 -4.72 -4.85 2.05
C ALA A 45 -5.97 -4.93 1.16
N ALA A 46 -6.57 -6.12 1.03
CA ALA A 46 -7.78 -6.31 0.24
C ALA A 46 -8.98 -5.52 0.80
N GLU A 47 -9.15 -5.43 2.12
CA GLU A 47 -10.21 -4.63 2.74
C GLU A 47 -10.09 -3.15 2.37
N VAL A 48 -8.89 -2.58 2.54
CA VAL A 48 -8.62 -1.16 2.26
C VAL A 48 -8.76 -0.85 0.78
N LEU A 49 -8.17 -1.67 -0.09
CA LEU A 49 -8.20 -1.47 -1.53
C LEU A 49 -9.61 -1.66 -2.11
N TRP A 50 -10.38 -2.62 -1.57
CA TRP A 50 -11.77 -2.80 -1.95
C TRP A 50 -12.63 -1.62 -1.53
N THR A 51 -12.37 -1.04 -0.36
CA THR A 51 -13.03 0.19 0.09
C THR A 51 -12.70 1.35 -0.84
N ALA A 52 -11.42 1.51 -1.25
CA ALA A 52 -11.02 2.52 -2.21
C ALA A 52 -11.72 2.33 -3.58
N PHE A 53 -11.85 1.10 -4.03
CA PHE A 53 -12.58 0.76 -5.26
C PHE A 53 -14.07 1.11 -5.18
N MET A 54 -14.73 0.74 -4.08
CA MET A 54 -16.16 1.02 -3.88
C MET A 54 -16.48 2.51 -3.73
N ASN A 55 -15.52 3.30 -3.21
CA ASN A 55 -15.64 4.75 -3.14
C ASN A 55 -15.36 5.46 -4.48
N GLY A 56 -14.85 4.73 -5.51
CA GLY A 56 -14.43 5.34 -6.77
C GLY A 56 -13.11 6.12 -6.67
N ASP A 57 -12.30 5.86 -5.63
CA ASP A 57 -11.04 6.57 -5.39
C ASP A 57 -9.90 6.06 -6.28
N ILE A 58 -10.04 4.87 -6.89
CA ILE A 58 -9.03 4.32 -7.80
C ILE A 58 -9.13 5.04 -9.13
N GLY A 59 -8.23 5.98 -9.34
CA GLY A 59 -8.27 6.90 -10.46
C GLY A 59 -7.18 6.65 -11.50
N LYS A 60 -6.96 7.69 -12.34
CA LYS A 60 -6.01 7.63 -13.45
C LYS A 60 -4.56 7.45 -13.00
N VAL A 61 -4.16 8.18 -11.97
CA VAL A 61 -2.78 8.17 -11.48
C VAL A 61 -2.77 7.97 -9.98
N SER A 62 -2.04 6.96 -9.52
CA SER A 62 -1.91 6.62 -8.10
C SER A 62 -0.45 6.40 -7.73
N VAL A 63 -0.13 6.44 -6.43
CA VAL A 63 1.20 6.09 -5.91
C VAL A 63 1.10 5.19 -4.69
N ASP A 64 1.96 4.17 -4.63
CA ASP A 64 2.28 3.36 -3.46
C ASP A 64 3.60 3.88 -2.88
N LEU A 65 3.52 4.72 -1.83
CA LEU A 65 4.68 5.33 -1.18
C LEU A 65 5.28 4.38 -0.14
N GLY A 66 6.54 3.97 -0.36
CA GLY A 66 7.17 2.91 0.41
C GLY A 66 6.56 1.56 0.05
N CYS A 67 6.52 1.25 -1.24
CA CYS A 67 5.74 0.15 -1.79
C CYS A 67 6.15 -1.24 -1.28
N GLY A 68 7.37 -1.39 -0.79
CA GLY A 68 7.86 -2.66 -0.31
C GLY A 68 7.73 -3.77 -1.34
N SER A 69 7.00 -4.84 -1.01
CA SER A 69 6.71 -5.95 -1.94
C SER A 69 5.66 -5.62 -3.02
N GLY A 70 5.12 -4.39 -3.03
CA GLY A 70 4.17 -3.89 -4.01
C GLY A 70 2.72 -4.28 -3.78
N ILE A 71 2.37 -4.83 -2.61
CA ILE A 71 1.04 -5.42 -2.38
C ILE A 71 -0.11 -4.41 -2.56
N LEU A 72 0.07 -3.14 -2.14
CA LEU A 72 -0.95 -2.11 -2.29
C LEU A 72 -1.03 -1.64 -3.74
N GLY A 73 0.08 -1.26 -4.35
CA GLY A 73 0.13 -0.78 -5.73
C GLY A 73 -0.33 -1.83 -6.75
N ILE A 74 0.04 -3.11 -6.56
CA ILE A 74 -0.44 -4.21 -7.40
C ILE A 74 -1.96 -4.36 -7.27
N GLY A 75 -2.49 -4.27 -6.05
CA GLY A 75 -3.93 -4.31 -5.83
C GLY A 75 -4.67 -3.15 -6.50
N LEU A 76 -4.09 -1.93 -6.54
CA LEU A 76 -4.65 -0.82 -7.31
C LEU A 76 -4.72 -1.13 -8.80
N LEU A 77 -3.64 -1.66 -9.40
CA LEU A 77 -3.62 -2.04 -10.82
C LEU A 77 -4.65 -3.13 -11.14
N ILE A 78 -4.80 -4.12 -10.29
CA ILE A 78 -5.79 -5.21 -10.42
C ILE A 78 -7.22 -4.67 -10.38
N LEU A 79 -7.47 -3.65 -9.59
CA LEU A 79 -8.79 -3.00 -9.45
C LEU A 79 -9.05 -1.92 -10.50
N GLY A 80 -8.20 -1.80 -11.51
CA GLY A 80 -8.42 -0.92 -12.66
C GLY A 80 -7.68 0.43 -12.60
N GLY A 81 -6.71 0.59 -11.72
CA GLY A 81 -5.81 1.75 -11.75
C GLY A 81 -5.08 1.85 -13.09
N GLU A 82 -5.12 3.03 -13.75
CA GLU A 82 -4.52 3.22 -15.07
C GLU A 82 -3.00 3.38 -15.01
N MET A 83 -2.49 4.07 -14.00
CA MET A 83 -1.05 4.27 -13.77
C MET A 83 -0.75 4.28 -12.27
N VAL A 84 0.23 3.48 -11.84
CA VAL A 84 0.64 3.40 -10.44
C VAL A 84 2.16 3.56 -10.33
N TYR A 85 2.58 4.58 -9.59
CA TYR A 85 3.97 4.73 -9.17
C TYR A 85 4.25 3.82 -7.97
N PHE A 86 5.31 3.03 -8.06
CA PHE A 86 5.84 2.20 -6.96
C PHE A 86 7.13 2.84 -6.49
N VAL A 87 7.11 3.45 -5.32
CA VAL A 87 8.23 4.22 -4.77
C VAL A 87 8.81 3.49 -3.57
N ASP A 88 10.08 3.11 -3.63
CA ASP A 88 10.82 2.58 -2.48
C ASP A 88 12.31 2.91 -2.62
N PHE A 89 12.99 3.12 -1.51
CA PHE A 89 14.44 3.35 -1.50
C PHE A 89 15.25 2.04 -1.53
N ASP A 90 14.61 0.91 -1.22
CA ASP A 90 15.24 -0.41 -1.21
C ASP A 90 15.09 -1.08 -2.58
N LYS A 91 16.22 -1.24 -3.29
CA LYS A 91 16.26 -1.90 -4.59
C LYS A 91 15.71 -3.33 -4.53
N ASP A 92 15.98 -4.07 -3.46
CA ASP A 92 15.49 -5.45 -3.33
C ASP A 92 13.97 -5.49 -3.21
N ALA A 93 13.38 -4.48 -2.54
CA ALA A 93 11.93 -4.33 -2.45
C ALA A 93 11.31 -4.10 -3.83
N ILE A 94 11.88 -3.17 -4.63
CA ILE A 94 11.42 -2.92 -6.01
C ILE A 94 11.50 -4.18 -6.88
N GLU A 95 12.58 -4.95 -6.79
CA GLU A 95 12.71 -6.19 -7.58
C GLU A 95 11.68 -7.26 -7.15
N ILE A 96 11.39 -7.38 -5.84
CA ILE A 96 10.31 -8.25 -5.35
C ILE A 96 8.95 -7.78 -5.88
N ALA A 97 8.68 -6.48 -5.85
CA ALA A 97 7.43 -5.91 -6.34
C ALA A 97 7.24 -6.16 -7.85
N LYS A 98 8.28 -6.03 -8.65
CA LYS A 98 8.25 -6.38 -10.09
C LYS A 98 7.89 -7.84 -10.32
N LEU A 99 8.56 -8.76 -9.61
CA LEU A 99 8.27 -10.20 -9.72
C LEU A 99 6.82 -10.52 -9.30
N ASN A 100 6.33 -9.84 -8.27
CA ASN A 100 4.95 -9.97 -7.81
C ASN A 100 3.95 -9.46 -8.84
N LEU A 101 4.23 -8.34 -9.51
CA LEU A 101 3.38 -7.82 -10.57
C LEU A 101 3.32 -8.79 -11.76
N GLU A 102 4.44 -9.32 -12.19
CA GLU A 102 4.47 -10.30 -13.28
C GLU A 102 3.68 -11.58 -12.93
N LYS A 103 3.78 -12.03 -11.68
CA LYS A 103 2.95 -13.13 -11.19
C LYS A 103 1.45 -12.78 -11.21
N ALA A 104 1.08 -11.58 -10.78
CA ALA A 104 -0.31 -11.13 -10.81
C ALA A 104 -0.83 -11.06 -12.25
N LYS A 105 -0.05 -10.51 -13.18
CA LYS A 105 -0.38 -10.43 -14.61
C LYS A 105 -0.55 -11.79 -15.28
N SER A 106 0.12 -12.85 -14.80
CA SER A 106 -0.03 -14.19 -15.34
C SER A 106 -1.40 -14.82 -15.03
N GLU A 107 -2.04 -14.41 -13.93
CA GLU A 107 -3.31 -14.98 -13.49
C GLU A 107 -4.51 -14.03 -13.75
N TYR A 108 -4.28 -12.72 -13.77
CA TYR A 108 -5.33 -11.70 -13.82
C TYR A 108 -5.06 -10.63 -14.88
N LYS A 109 -6.15 -10.04 -15.36
CA LYS A 109 -6.08 -8.93 -16.30
C LYS A 109 -5.59 -7.68 -15.57
N VAL A 110 -4.46 -7.13 -16.02
CA VAL A 110 -3.89 -5.86 -15.56
C VAL A 110 -3.64 -5.00 -16.78
N GLU A 111 -4.41 -3.95 -16.95
CA GLU A 111 -4.31 -3.05 -18.11
C GLU A 111 -3.47 -1.79 -17.81
N GLY A 112 -3.38 -1.42 -16.53
CA GLY A 112 -2.65 -0.24 -16.10
C GLY A 112 -1.13 -0.39 -16.15
N GLU A 113 -0.47 0.75 -16.10
CA GLU A 113 0.99 0.88 -16.16
C GLU A 113 1.59 0.97 -14.76
N ALA A 114 2.72 0.29 -14.53
CA ALA A 114 3.53 0.38 -13.31
C ALA A 114 4.78 1.22 -13.57
N ILE A 115 4.96 2.31 -12.85
CA ILE A 115 6.14 3.17 -12.90
C ILE A 115 7.00 2.90 -11.65
N TRP A 116 8.23 2.45 -11.85
CA TRP A 116 9.15 2.09 -10.77
C TRP A 116 10.07 3.25 -10.42
N VAL A 117 10.03 3.70 -9.17
CA VAL A 117 10.85 4.80 -8.66
C VAL A 117 11.72 4.29 -7.52
N LEU A 118 13.01 4.08 -7.81
CA LEU A 118 14.00 3.75 -6.78
C LEU A 118 14.48 5.05 -6.13
N GLY A 119 14.01 5.34 -4.93
CA GLY A 119 14.35 6.56 -4.21
C GLY A 119 13.58 6.74 -2.91
N ASP A 120 13.97 7.74 -2.14
CA ASP A 120 13.27 8.12 -0.92
C ASP A 120 11.88 8.69 -1.26
N ALA A 121 10.85 8.19 -0.57
CA ALA A 121 9.48 8.69 -0.71
C ALA A 121 9.37 10.21 -0.49
N ALA A 122 10.24 10.79 0.34
CA ALA A 122 10.30 12.24 0.57
C ALA A 122 10.64 13.04 -0.70
N ASN A 123 11.29 12.41 -1.68
CA ASN A 123 11.70 13.04 -2.94
C ASN A 123 10.69 12.81 -4.08
N PHE A 124 9.57 12.15 -3.83
CA PHE A 124 8.53 11.97 -4.83
C PHE A 124 7.81 13.29 -5.09
N ASN A 125 7.76 13.76 -6.35
CA ASN A 125 7.25 15.09 -6.69
C ASN A 125 6.10 15.08 -7.72
N GLU A 126 5.67 13.89 -8.17
CA GLU A 126 4.54 13.79 -9.08
C GLU A 126 3.22 14.06 -8.36
N LYS A 127 2.25 14.61 -9.10
CA LYS A 127 0.87 14.77 -8.63
C LYS A 127 0.03 13.57 -9.04
N VAL A 128 -0.73 13.06 -8.09
CA VAL A 128 -1.56 11.86 -8.26
C VAL A 128 -2.96 12.09 -7.70
N CYS A 129 -3.93 11.29 -8.14
CA CYS A 129 -5.29 11.32 -7.58
C CYS A 129 -5.35 10.60 -6.23
N LEU A 130 -4.62 9.47 -6.12
CA LEU A 130 -4.66 8.59 -4.95
C LEU A 130 -3.27 8.26 -4.44
N VAL A 131 -3.06 8.41 -3.15
CA VAL A 131 -1.89 7.91 -2.43
C VAL A 131 -2.30 6.74 -1.55
N VAL A 132 -1.60 5.60 -1.67
CA VAL A 132 -1.65 4.53 -0.68
C VAL A 132 -0.29 4.38 -0.03
N GLN A 133 -0.25 4.12 1.28
CA GLN A 133 1.00 3.93 1.99
C GLN A 133 0.82 3.14 3.28
N ASN A 134 1.82 2.30 3.59
CA ASN A 134 1.97 1.65 4.90
C ASN A 134 3.36 1.98 5.45
N PRO A 135 3.57 3.22 5.96
CA PRO A 135 4.88 3.68 6.37
C PRO A 135 5.39 2.93 7.61
N PRO A 136 6.71 2.96 7.88
CA PRO A 136 7.27 2.48 9.14
C PRO A 136 6.56 3.15 10.33
N PHE A 137 6.16 2.37 11.34
CA PHE A 137 5.37 2.89 12.46
C PHE A 137 6.17 3.72 13.48
N GLY A 138 7.34 4.25 13.09
CA GLY A 138 8.11 5.22 13.86
C GLY A 138 8.71 4.72 15.18
N VAL A 139 8.84 3.39 15.37
CA VAL A 139 9.47 2.81 16.57
C VAL A 139 10.98 2.98 16.52
N LYS A 140 11.57 2.87 15.33
CA LYS A 140 13.02 2.94 15.11
C LYS A 140 13.45 4.18 14.33
N VAL A 141 12.62 4.64 13.41
CA VAL A 141 12.83 5.88 12.63
C VAL A 141 11.87 6.93 13.18
N ARG A 142 12.38 7.80 14.05
CA ARG A 142 11.58 8.85 14.68
C ARG A 142 10.95 9.75 13.61
N ASN A 143 9.64 10.01 13.71
CA ASN A 143 8.86 10.87 12.80
C ASN A 143 8.77 10.38 11.34
N ALA A 144 9.09 9.12 11.03
CA ALA A 144 8.94 8.59 9.67
C ALA A 144 7.49 8.69 9.17
N ASP A 145 6.53 8.33 10.02
CA ASP A 145 5.09 8.43 9.78
C ASP A 145 4.65 9.85 9.41
N ARG A 146 5.18 10.87 10.10
CA ARG A 146 4.92 12.28 9.81
C ARG A 146 5.47 12.71 8.44
N LEU A 147 6.70 12.29 8.10
CA LEU A 147 7.32 12.63 6.82
C LEU A 147 6.55 12.02 5.64
N PHE A 148 6.17 10.74 5.76
CA PHE A 148 5.35 10.05 4.76
C PHE A 148 3.99 10.73 4.60
N LEU A 149 3.31 11.07 5.70
CA LEU A 149 2.00 11.72 5.64
C LEU A 149 2.09 13.11 5.02
N LYS A 150 3.13 13.90 5.37
CA LYS A 150 3.38 15.20 4.74
C LYS A 150 3.56 15.05 3.23
N LYS A 151 4.38 14.08 2.79
CA LYS A 151 4.59 13.83 1.37
C LYS A 151 3.30 13.39 0.67
N ALA A 152 2.47 12.57 1.31
CA ALA A 152 1.18 12.18 0.77
C ALA A 152 0.27 13.40 0.55
N PHE A 153 0.20 14.36 1.48
CA PHE A 153 -0.54 15.61 1.30
C PHE A 153 -0.01 16.49 0.15
N GLU A 154 1.31 16.47 -0.06
CA GLU A 154 1.92 17.16 -1.18
C GLU A 154 1.61 16.48 -2.53
N ALA A 155 1.51 15.16 -2.55
CA ALA A 155 1.39 14.38 -3.79
C ALA A 155 -0.06 14.22 -4.28
N GLY A 156 -1.03 13.98 -3.38
CA GLY A 156 -2.38 13.59 -3.78
C GLY A 156 -3.51 14.28 -3.03
N ASP A 157 -4.72 14.06 -3.52
CA ASP A 157 -5.95 14.64 -2.94
C ASP A 157 -6.70 13.62 -2.09
N THR A 158 -6.62 12.33 -2.40
CA THR A 158 -7.16 11.22 -1.61
C THR A 158 -6.03 10.32 -1.14
N ILE A 159 -6.01 9.98 0.15
CA ILE A 159 -4.91 9.26 0.79
C ILE A 159 -5.47 8.13 1.64
N TYR A 160 -4.91 6.92 1.48
CA TYR A 160 -5.10 5.80 2.39
C TYR A 160 -3.79 5.51 3.10
N SER A 161 -3.72 5.82 4.38
CA SER A 161 -2.48 5.75 5.17
C SER A 161 -2.65 4.91 6.42
N PHE A 162 -1.75 3.93 6.59
CA PHE A 162 -1.73 3.06 7.76
C PHE A 162 -0.90 3.69 8.89
N HIS A 163 -1.45 3.71 10.10
CA HIS A 163 -0.80 4.20 11.31
C HIS A 163 -1.19 3.36 12.53
N LYS A 164 -0.41 3.42 13.61
CA LYS A 164 -0.85 2.86 14.89
C LYS A 164 -2.14 3.54 15.33
N SER A 165 -3.12 2.77 15.82
CA SER A 165 -4.42 3.33 16.24
C SER A 165 -4.29 4.39 17.33
N GLY A 166 -3.23 4.32 18.16
CA GLY A 166 -2.90 5.34 19.16
C GLY A 166 -2.47 6.71 18.59
N SER A 167 -2.15 6.79 17.29
CA SER A 167 -1.75 8.05 16.64
C SER A 167 -2.95 8.87 16.11
N ARG A 168 -4.18 8.41 16.31
CA ARG A 168 -5.40 9.02 15.73
C ARG A 168 -5.49 10.53 15.92
N GLN A 169 -5.32 11.01 17.16
CA GLN A 169 -5.41 12.45 17.47
C GLN A 169 -4.35 13.26 16.71
N PHE A 170 -3.12 12.72 16.62
CA PHE A 170 -2.05 13.34 15.85
C PHE A 170 -2.40 13.40 14.36
N ILE A 171 -2.86 12.29 13.77
CA ILE A 171 -3.21 12.23 12.35
C ILE A 171 -4.34 13.23 12.03
N GLU A 172 -5.37 13.30 12.88
CA GLU A 172 -6.48 14.22 12.73
C GLU A 172 -6.04 15.69 12.75
N ALA A 173 -5.25 16.08 13.77
CA ALA A 173 -4.74 17.44 13.88
C ALA A 173 -3.83 17.78 12.69
N PHE A 174 -2.90 16.89 12.34
CA PHE A 174 -1.94 17.13 11.27
C PHE A 174 -2.60 17.16 9.88
N SER A 175 -3.66 16.39 9.64
CA SER A 175 -4.45 16.47 8.42
C SER A 175 -5.11 17.83 8.28
N ARG A 176 -5.80 18.31 9.32
CA ARG A 176 -6.46 19.63 9.32
C ARG A 176 -5.49 20.80 9.12
N GLU A 177 -4.32 20.76 9.77
CA GLU A 177 -3.26 21.76 9.59
C GLU A 177 -2.76 21.86 8.13
N ASN A 178 -2.90 20.77 7.36
CA ASN A 178 -2.48 20.72 5.96
C ASN A 178 -3.65 20.81 4.95
N GLY A 179 -4.86 21.15 5.40
CA GLY A 179 -6.03 21.32 4.54
C GLY A 179 -6.69 20.00 4.11
N PHE A 180 -6.62 18.98 4.98
CA PHE A 180 -7.24 17.68 4.76
C PHE A 180 -8.15 17.30 5.93
N GLU A 181 -9.12 16.42 5.66
CA GLU A 181 -9.98 15.83 6.67
C GLU A 181 -9.99 14.29 6.57
N ILE A 182 -10.23 13.65 7.71
CA ILE A 182 -10.41 12.19 7.76
C ILE A 182 -11.87 11.89 7.49
N THR A 183 -12.14 11.16 6.41
CA THR A 183 -13.51 10.79 5.99
C THR A 183 -13.87 9.35 6.35
N ASN A 184 -12.88 8.48 6.58
CA ASN A 184 -13.11 7.12 7.06
C ASN A 184 -11.92 6.60 7.86
N ILE A 185 -12.17 5.69 8.82
CA ILE A 185 -11.16 5.00 9.61
C ILE A 185 -11.52 3.51 9.66
N MET A 186 -10.57 2.68 9.26
CA MET A 186 -10.67 1.22 9.32
C MET A 186 -9.66 0.69 10.35
N ASP A 187 -10.14 0.02 11.40
CA ASP A 187 -9.30 -0.49 12.49
C ASP A 187 -8.98 -1.98 12.31
N PHE A 188 -7.72 -2.36 12.48
CA PHE A 188 -7.21 -3.71 12.26
C PHE A 188 -6.34 -4.20 13.41
N LYS A 189 -6.36 -5.53 13.63
CA LYS A 189 -5.36 -6.24 14.44
C LYS A 189 -4.26 -6.77 13.53
N PHE A 190 -3.25 -5.96 13.27
CA PHE A 190 -2.19 -6.22 12.32
C PHE A 190 -1.22 -7.29 12.85
N PRO A 191 -1.01 -8.42 12.15
CA PRO A 191 -0.10 -9.46 12.58
C PRO A 191 1.35 -9.05 12.28
N LEU A 192 2.16 -8.84 13.31
CA LEU A 192 3.61 -8.73 13.15
C LEU A 192 4.20 -10.14 13.25
N LYS A 193 4.72 -10.67 12.15
CA LYS A 193 5.50 -11.90 12.18
C LYS A 193 6.79 -11.63 12.94
N ALA A 194 7.11 -12.49 13.93
CA ALA A 194 8.37 -12.40 14.65
C ALA A 194 9.53 -12.65 13.67
N THR A 195 10.31 -11.61 13.38
CA THR A 195 11.48 -11.66 12.49
C THR A 195 12.77 -12.07 13.19
N MET A 196 12.71 -12.53 14.45
CA MET A 196 13.87 -12.98 15.20
C MET A 196 13.85 -14.50 15.43
N SER A 197 14.91 -15.16 15.00
CA SER A 197 15.14 -16.61 15.06
C SER A 197 15.23 -17.23 16.46
N PHE A 198 15.08 -16.48 17.55
CA PHE A 198 15.29 -16.93 18.92
C PHE A 198 14.07 -16.89 19.85
N HIS A 199 12.90 -16.47 19.38
CA HIS A 199 11.70 -16.51 20.21
C HIS A 199 10.57 -17.30 19.56
N SER A 200 10.14 -18.34 20.27
CA SER A 200 8.98 -19.18 19.98
C SER A 200 7.78 -18.40 19.39
N ARG A 201 7.41 -18.72 18.18
CA ARG A 201 6.10 -18.69 17.48
C ARG A 201 4.95 -17.84 18.06
N ARG A 202 5.18 -16.69 18.67
CA ARG A 202 4.08 -15.79 19.04
C ARG A 202 3.95 -14.69 17.99
N ILE A 203 2.89 -14.76 17.17
CA ILE A 203 2.46 -13.64 16.33
C ILE A 203 2.04 -12.52 17.28
N LYS A 204 2.83 -11.45 17.34
CA LYS A 204 2.45 -10.24 18.06
C LYS A 204 1.47 -9.47 17.19
N ARG A 205 0.28 -9.17 17.71
CA ARG A 205 -0.69 -8.31 17.03
C ARG A 205 -0.59 -6.88 17.58
N ILE A 206 -0.62 -5.90 16.70
CA ILE A 206 -0.70 -4.48 17.05
C ILE A 206 -1.98 -3.89 16.47
N ASN A 207 -2.53 -2.90 17.16
CA ASN A 207 -3.67 -2.15 16.64
C ASN A 207 -3.17 -1.11 15.63
N VAL A 208 -3.64 -1.23 14.40
CA VAL A 208 -3.32 -0.35 13.28
C VAL A 208 -4.62 0.14 12.67
N SER A 209 -4.68 1.41 12.33
CA SER A 209 -5.81 1.99 11.61
C SER A 209 -5.35 2.45 10.24
N CYS A 210 -6.16 2.20 9.21
CA CYS A 210 -6.01 2.85 7.92
C CYS A 210 -6.96 4.04 7.88
N PHE A 211 -6.42 5.22 7.62
CA PHE A 211 -7.16 6.48 7.52
C PHE A 211 -7.38 6.81 6.05
N ARG A 212 -8.64 6.99 5.65
CA ARG A 212 -8.98 7.65 4.41
C ARG A 212 -9.05 9.14 4.69
N ILE A 213 -8.22 9.89 3.99
CA ILE A 213 -8.02 11.32 4.22
C ILE A 213 -8.22 12.02 2.87
N GLU A 214 -9.00 13.08 2.83
CA GLU A 214 -9.31 13.84 1.63
C GLU A 214 -8.96 15.31 1.79
N ARG A 215 -8.57 15.95 0.68
CA ARG A 215 -8.36 17.39 0.65
C ARG A 215 -9.69 18.12 0.87
N ILE A 216 -9.68 19.12 1.73
CA ILE A 216 -10.81 20.02 1.93
C ILE A 216 -10.87 20.97 0.72
N ASN A 217 -12.03 20.94 0.02
CA ASN A 217 -12.31 21.82 -1.13
C ASN A 217 -12.66 23.24 -0.68
#